data_d165576006ef266d62406457553fa6f4
#
_entry.id   d165576006ef266d62406457553fa6f4
#
_cell.length_a   1.000
_cell.length_b   1.000
_cell.length_c   1.000
_cell.angle_alpha   90.00
_cell.angle_beta   90.00
_cell.angle_gamma   90.00
#
_symmetry.space_group_name_H-M   'P 1'
#
loop_
_entity.id
_entity.type
_entity.pdbx_description
1 polymer ?
#
loop_
_entity_poly.entity_id
_entity_poly.type
_entity_poly.pdbx_seq_one_letter_code
_entity_poly.pdbx_strand_id
1 'polypeptide(L)'
;MTSSKRWLLPDGVQETLPPDAFAVEALRHDILQVFARWGYDLVMPAMIEYMDSLLTGTAHSLDTRTFALVDQLSGKQMGVRSDMTPQVARIDAHLLADSAKQQRVARLCYCGHLLHAIGDGITSSRTPLQIGAEIFGSDSISADVEVLSLMVATLHGVGLADVCIDVGHVGI
;
A
#
# COMPACT_ATOMS: atom_id res chain seq x y z
N MET A 1 -17.14 1.70 38.81
CA MET A 1 -17.51 1.69 37.36
C MET A 1 -16.49 2.49 36.50
N THR A 2 -15.19 2.19 36.51
CA THR A 2 -14.21 3.01 35.76
C THR A 2 -13.03 2.22 35.16
N SER A 3 -13.05 0.88 35.22
CA SER A 3 -11.90 0.09 34.71
C SER A 3 -11.96 -0.19 33.20
N SER A 4 -13.12 -0.21 32.55
CA SER A 4 -13.24 -0.64 31.16
C SER A 4 -12.82 0.43 30.12
N LYS A 5 -12.84 1.72 30.47
CA LYS A 5 -12.48 2.80 29.55
C LYS A 5 -10.98 3.00 29.33
N ARG A 6 -10.13 2.42 30.17
CA ARG A 6 -8.66 2.61 30.10
C ARG A 6 -7.99 1.81 28.98
N TRP A 7 -8.67 0.80 28.44
CA TRP A 7 -8.12 -0.15 27.46
C TRP A 7 -8.82 -0.11 26.11
N LEU A 8 -9.58 0.98 25.84
CA LEU A 8 -10.27 1.13 24.56
C LEU A 8 -9.28 1.61 23.49
N LEU A 9 -9.36 1.00 22.32
CA LEU A 9 -8.74 1.51 21.12
C LEU A 9 -9.57 2.66 20.53
N PRO A 10 -8.96 3.53 19.73
CA PRO A 10 -9.71 4.52 18.95
C PRO A 10 -10.71 3.85 18.00
N ASP A 11 -11.80 4.54 17.68
CA ASP A 11 -12.78 4.08 16.72
C ASP A 11 -12.12 3.73 15.37
N GLY A 12 -12.46 2.59 14.79
CA GLY A 12 -11.91 2.10 13.53
C GLY A 12 -10.50 1.52 13.64
N VAL A 13 -9.89 1.47 14.84
CA VAL A 13 -8.62 0.79 15.10
C VAL A 13 -8.90 -0.56 15.75
N GLN A 14 -8.35 -1.62 15.18
CA GLN A 14 -8.59 -2.99 15.65
C GLN A 14 -7.27 -3.76 15.72
N GLU A 15 -7.23 -4.70 16.66
CA GLU A 15 -6.19 -5.71 16.77
C GLU A 15 -6.64 -6.99 16.06
N THR A 16 -5.70 -7.67 15.41
CA THR A 16 -5.94 -9.03 14.90
C THR A 16 -5.44 -10.02 15.94
N LEU A 17 -6.36 -10.79 16.53
CA LEU A 17 -6.08 -11.72 17.61
C LEU A 17 -6.00 -13.17 17.10
N PRO A 18 -5.49 -14.13 17.89
CA PRO A 18 -5.58 -15.55 17.57
C PRO A 18 -7.05 -16.02 17.46
N PRO A 19 -7.39 -16.91 16.51
CA PRO A 19 -6.47 -17.57 15.56
C PRO A 19 -6.15 -16.77 14.30
N ASP A 20 -6.83 -15.66 14.05
CA ASP A 20 -6.82 -14.94 12.76
C ASP A 20 -5.47 -14.30 12.42
N ALA A 21 -4.66 -13.94 13.43
CA ALA A 21 -3.36 -13.30 13.20
C ALA A 21 -2.42 -14.17 12.35
N PHE A 22 -2.35 -15.47 12.62
CA PHE A 22 -1.57 -16.38 11.79
C PHE A 22 -2.15 -16.60 10.41
N ALA A 23 -3.47 -16.57 10.26
CA ALA A 23 -4.12 -16.67 8.96
C ALA A 23 -3.81 -15.46 8.07
N VAL A 24 -3.83 -14.24 8.64
CA VAL A 24 -3.45 -13.01 7.93
C VAL A 24 -1.98 -13.04 7.51
N GLU A 25 -1.08 -13.51 8.39
CA GLU A 25 0.36 -13.60 8.06
C GLU A 25 0.63 -14.66 6.98
N ALA A 26 -0.06 -15.80 7.01
CA ALA A 26 0.04 -16.82 5.97
C ALA A 26 -0.46 -16.26 4.63
N LEU A 27 -1.62 -15.61 4.62
CA LEU A 27 -2.18 -14.96 3.43
C LEU A 27 -1.21 -13.93 2.83
N ARG A 28 -0.63 -13.07 3.69
CA ARG A 28 0.38 -12.09 3.28
C ARG A 28 1.57 -12.77 2.61
N HIS A 29 2.07 -13.83 3.23
CA HIS A 29 3.20 -14.61 2.70
C HIS A 29 2.87 -15.20 1.33
N ASP A 30 1.73 -15.86 1.20
CA ASP A 30 1.32 -16.52 -0.05
C ASP A 30 1.18 -15.53 -1.20
N ILE A 31 0.58 -14.36 -0.97
CA ILE A 31 0.47 -13.31 -1.99
C ILE A 31 1.85 -12.81 -2.41
N LEU A 32 2.75 -12.53 -1.46
CA LEU A 32 4.11 -12.09 -1.79
C LEU A 32 4.89 -13.15 -2.57
N GLN A 33 4.64 -14.45 -2.32
CA GLN A 33 5.22 -15.53 -3.12
C GLN A 33 4.67 -15.55 -4.56
N VAL A 34 3.40 -15.20 -4.77
CA VAL A 34 2.85 -15.03 -6.12
C VAL A 34 3.60 -13.90 -6.83
N PHE A 35 3.73 -12.72 -6.20
CA PHE A 35 4.44 -11.58 -6.78
C PHE A 35 5.90 -11.90 -7.12
N ALA A 36 6.61 -12.57 -6.21
CA ALA A 36 8.00 -12.98 -6.44
C ALA A 36 8.13 -13.93 -7.65
N ARG A 37 7.20 -14.88 -7.82
CA ARG A 37 7.18 -15.78 -8.99
C ARG A 37 6.91 -15.05 -10.31
N TRP A 38 6.24 -13.91 -10.27
CA TRP A 38 6.01 -13.04 -11.43
C TRP A 38 7.16 -12.04 -11.66
N GLY A 39 8.22 -12.11 -10.84
CA GLY A 39 9.42 -11.28 -10.99
C GLY A 39 9.31 -9.89 -10.40
N TYR A 40 8.43 -9.70 -9.41
CA TYR A 40 8.33 -8.44 -8.67
C TYR A 40 9.28 -8.45 -7.47
N ASP A 41 10.04 -7.37 -7.34
CA ASP A 41 10.93 -7.12 -6.22
C ASP A 41 10.16 -6.48 -5.06
N LEU A 42 10.33 -7.03 -3.86
CA LEU A 42 9.68 -6.50 -2.66
C LEU A 42 10.39 -5.22 -2.19
N VAL A 43 9.61 -4.15 -1.98
CA VAL A 43 10.04 -2.93 -1.31
C VAL A 43 9.26 -2.74 -0.01
N MET A 44 9.91 -2.16 1.00
CA MET A 44 9.30 -1.84 2.29
C MET A 44 9.38 -0.32 2.53
N PRO A 45 8.38 0.45 2.06
CA PRO A 45 8.35 1.89 2.27
C PRO A 45 8.32 2.26 3.75
N ALA A 46 8.88 3.41 4.11
CA ALA A 46 8.88 3.92 5.48
C ALA A 46 7.44 4.15 5.98
N MET A 47 7.20 3.92 7.28
CA MET A 47 5.89 4.18 7.90
C MET A 47 5.59 5.67 7.99
N ILE A 48 6.62 6.50 8.17
CA ILE A 48 6.54 7.96 8.30
C ILE A 48 7.51 8.63 7.34
N GLU A 49 7.09 9.75 6.77
CA GLU A 49 7.92 10.59 5.90
C GLU A 49 7.62 12.06 6.21
N TYR A 50 8.50 12.98 5.74
CA TYR A 50 8.13 14.40 5.76
C TYR A 50 6.88 14.63 4.90
N MET A 51 6.00 15.51 5.37
CA MET A 51 4.70 15.75 4.73
C MET A 51 4.87 16.14 3.24
N ASP A 52 5.83 17.01 2.94
CA ASP A 52 6.13 17.44 1.57
C ASP A 52 6.53 16.27 0.65
N SER A 53 7.24 15.28 1.20
CA SER A 53 7.63 14.07 0.46
C SER A 53 6.45 13.12 0.25
N LEU A 54 5.65 12.94 1.31
CA LEU A 54 4.53 11.99 1.31
C LEU A 54 3.40 12.43 0.37
N LEU A 55 3.18 13.74 0.23
CA LEU A 55 2.10 14.32 -0.59
C LEU A 55 2.54 14.69 -2.01
N THR A 56 3.82 14.53 -2.35
CA THR A 56 4.31 14.83 -3.70
C THR A 56 3.64 13.93 -4.73
N GLY A 57 3.02 14.54 -5.74
CA GLY A 57 2.34 13.82 -6.83
C GLY A 57 1.00 13.17 -6.46
N THR A 58 0.49 13.44 -5.26
CA THR A 58 -0.79 12.87 -4.81
C THR A 58 -1.95 13.87 -4.98
N ALA A 59 -3.17 13.37 -5.14
CA ALA A 59 -4.36 14.19 -5.13
C ALA A 59 -4.67 14.71 -3.71
N HIS A 60 -5.34 15.86 -3.61
CA HIS A 60 -5.77 16.47 -2.33
C HIS A 60 -6.53 15.52 -1.37
N SER A 61 -7.07 14.42 -1.89
CA SER A 61 -7.79 13.42 -1.08
C SER A 61 -6.90 12.67 -0.08
N LEU A 62 -5.59 12.57 -0.32
CA LEU A 62 -4.66 11.91 0.62
C LEU A 62 -4.28 12.82 1.80
N ASP A 63 -4.29 14.13 1.61
CA ASP A 63 -4.00 15.10 2.67
C ASP A 63 -4.99 14.95 3.85
N THR A 64 -6.28 14.80 3.57
CA THR A 64 -7.32 14.64 4.60
C THR A 64 -7.29 13.28 5.31
N ARG A 65 -6.66 12.25 4.71
CA ARG A 65 -6.52 10.90 5.27
C ARG A 65 -5.23 10.68 6.05
N THR A 66 -4.26 11.58 5.92
CA THR A 66 -2.94 11.43 6.50
C THR A 66 -2.90 11.97 7.93
N PHE A 67 -2.40 11.17 8.88
CA PHE A 67 -2.07 11.66 10.21
C PHE A 67 -0.82 12.53 10.16
N ALA A 68 -0.96 13.78 10.55
CA ALA A 68 0.15 14.72 10.68
C ALA A 68 0.80 14.62 12.07
N LEU A 69 2.13 14.61 12.07
CA LEU A 69 2.98 14.57 13.27
C LEU A 69 4.03 15.66 13.18
N VAL A 70 4.62 16.02 14.33
CA VAL A 70 5.80 16.89 14.37
C VAL A 70 7.01 16.05 14.76
N ASP A 71 8.03 16.09 13.95
CA ASP A 71 9.32 15.46 14.27
C ASP A 71 9.98 16.18 15.44
N GLN A 72 10.18 15.48 16.53
CA GLN A 72 10.78 16.05 17.76
C GLN A 72 12.27 16.43 17.58
N LEU A 73 12.93 15.87 16.56
CA LEU A 73 14.35 16.14 16.29
C LEU A 73 14.55 17.38 15.41
N SER A 74 13.73 17.53 14.36
CA SER A 74 13.89 18.60 13.38
C SER A 74 12.86 19.72 13.47
N GLY A 75 11.76 19.52 14.21
CA GLY A 75 10.61 20.40 14.25
C GLY A 75 9.75 20.42 12.98
N LYS A 76 10.08 19.58 11.98
CA LYS A 76 9.34 19.54 10.71
C LYS A 76 8.08 18.68 10.81
N GLN A 77 7.11 19.00 9.95
CA GLN A 77 5.92 18.17 9.82
C GLN A 77 6.22 16.86 9.09
N MET A 78 5.72 15.77 9.65
CA MET A 78 5.72 14.42 9.07
C MET A 78 4.30 13.91 8.94
N GLY A 79 4.10 12.93 8.07
CA GLY A 79 2.86 12.18 7.95
C GLY A 79 3.09 10.69 8.17
N VAL A 80 2.06 10.00 8.68
CA VAL A 80 1.98 8.54 8.66
C VAL A 80 1.38 8.13 7.32
N ARG A 81 1.97 7.16 6.65
CA ARG A 81 1.50 6.73 5.32
C ARG A 81 0.03 6.30 5.35
N SER A 82 -0.77 6.88 4.46
CA SER A 82 -2.16 6.51 4.20
C SER A 82 -2.34 5.70 2.91
N ASP A 83 -1.27 5.63 2.08
CA ASP A 83 -1.14 4.81 0.87
C ASP A 83 0.34 4.56 0.58
N MET A 84 0.69 3.35 0.11
CA MET A 84 2.07 3.01 -0.27
C MET A 84 2.39 3.28 -1.73
N THR A 85 1.41 3.35 -2.63
CA THR A 85 1.64 3.59 -4.07
C THR A 85 2.51 4.82 -4.34
N PRO A 86 2.24 6.01 -3.77
CA PRO A 86 3.08 7.18 -3.98
C PRO A 86 4.51 7.00 -3.45
N GLN A 87 4.66 6.29 -2.33
CA GLN A 87 5.97 6.01 -1.77
C GLN A 87 6.81 5.09 -2.68
N VAL A 88 6.16 4.08 -3.28
CA VAL A 88 6.83 3.15 -4.21
C VAL A 88 7.23 3.88 -5.50
N ALA A 89 6.38 4.77 -6.01
CA ALA A 89 6.72 5.62 -7.15
C ALA A 89 7.94 6.53 -6.84
N ARG A 90 8.00 7.10 -5.64
CA ARG A 90 9.16 7.88 -5.20
C ARG A 90 10.42 7.01 -5.07
N ILE A 91 10.30 5.80 -4.54
CA ILE A 91 11.42 4.85 -4.43
C ILE A 91 11.98 4.56 -5.82
N ASP A 92 11.13 4.25 -6.79
CA ASP A 92 11.55 4.04 -8.18
C ASP A 92 12.25 5.27 -8.73
N ALA A 93 11.62 6.44 -8.66
CA ALA A 93 12.12 7.68 -9.26
C ALA A 93 13.41 8.21 -8.64
N HIS A 94 13.65 8.02 -7.34
CA HIS A 94 14.74 8.66 -6.63
C HIS A 94 15.82 7.72 -6.09
N LEU A 95 15.46 6.49 -5.76
CA LEU A 95 16.43 5.55 -5.16
C LEU A 95 16.88 4.46 -6.12
N LEU A 96 16.04 4.07 -7.08
CA LEU A 96 16.36 3.03 -8.04
C LEU A 96 16.77 3.57 -9.41
N ALA A 97 16.37 4.80 -9.75
CA ALA A 97 16.68 5.43 -11.04
C ALA A 97 18.17 5.69 -11.26
N ASP A 98 18.96 5.99 -10.21
CA ASP A 98 20.40 6.25 -10.31
C ASP A 98 21.24 5.02 -10.71
N SER A 99 20.70 3.83 -10.57
CA SER A 99 21.36 2.58 -11.04
C SER A 99 21.17 2.35 -12.54
N ALA A 100 20.44 3.22 -13.25
CA ALA A 100 20.01 2.95 -14.61
C ALA A 100 20.13 4.16 -15.53
N LYS A 101 21.29 4.33 -16.11
CA LYS A 101 21.42 4.94 -17.45
C LYS A 101 20.79 4.07 -18.57
N GLN A 102 20.00 3.06 -18.22
CA GLN A 102 19.28 2.19 -19.14
C GLN A 102 17.77 2.29 -18.84
N GLN A 103 16.97 2.37 -19.89
CA GLN A 103 15.52 2.18 -19.82
C GLN A 103 15.21 0.84 -19.12
N ARG A 104 14.90 0.92 -17.83
CA ARG A 104 14.61 -0.26 -17.02
C ARG A 104 13.12 -0.32 -16.73
N VAL A 105 12.49 -1.44 -17.05
CA VAL A 105 11.17 -1.77 -16.52
C VAL A 105 11.36 -2.30 -15.11
N ALA A 106 10.88 -1.57 -14.11
CA ALA A 106 10.91 -1.99 -12.72
C ALA A 106 9.55 -2.59 -12.33
N ARG A 107 9.60 -3.78 -11.71
CA ARG A 107 8.45 -4.46 -11.13
C ARG A 107 8.63 -4.47 -9.63
N LEU A 108 7.81 -3.70 -8.93
CA LEU A 108 7.90 -3.55 -7.48
C LEU A 108 6.62 -4.01 -6.82
N CYS A 109 6.72 -4.67 -5.68
CA CYS A 109 5.58 -5.03 -4.87
C CYS A 109 5.79 -4.64 -3.41
N TYR A 110 4.70 -4.56 -2.67
CA TYR A 110 4.74 -4.14 -1.27
C TYR A 110 3.58 -4.77 -0.49
N CYS A 111 3.77 -4.88 0.82
CA CYS A 111 2.72 -5.24 1.77
C CYS A 111 2.99 -4.56 3.11
N GLY A 112 2.01 -3.88 3.67
CA GLY A 112 2.16 -3.24 4.98
C GLY A 112 0.89 -2.57 5.48
N HIS A 113 0.89 -2.24 6.76
CA HIS A 113 -0.21 -1.50 7.36
C HIS A 113 -0.18 -0.03 6.94
N LEU A 114 -1.38 0.51 6.75
CA LEU A 114 -1.63 1.94 6.59
C LEU A 114 -2.25 2.49 7.87
N LEU A 115 -2.30 3.81 7.96
CA LEU A 115 -3.05 4.49 9.01
C LEU A 115 -3.85 5.64 8.41
N HIS A 116 -5.17 5.52 8.47
CA HIS A 116 -6.09 6.54 7.99
C HIS A 116 -6.59 7.42 9.13
N ALA A 117 -6.47 8.74 9.00
CA ALA A 117 -7.04 9.69 9.95
C ALA A 117 -8.57 9.59 9.99
N ILE A 118 -9.18 9.29 8.83
CA ILE A 118 -10.62 9.07 8.66
C ILE A 118 -10.79 7.76 7.91
N GLY A 119 -11.66 6.87 8.38
CA GLY A 119 -12.02 5.64 7.68
C GLY A 119 -12.71 5.92 6.35
N ASP A 120 -12.56 5.01 5.37
CA ASP A 120 -13.13 5.14 4.02
C ASP A 120 -14.62 4.80 3.93
N GLY A 121 -15.23 4.39 5.02
CA GLY A 121 -16.66 4.03 5.10
C GLY A 121 -17.00 2.63 4.58
N ILE A 122 -16.16 2.01 3.76
CA ILE A 122 -16.39 0.67 3.23
C ILE A 122 -15.99 -0.39 4.26
N THR A 123 -14.79 -0.30 4.80
CA THR A 123 -14.26 -1.26 5.78
C THR A 123 -14.36 -0.76 7.21
N SER A 124 -14.64 0.51 7.42
CA SER A 124 -14.54 1.23 8.70
C SER A 124 -13.16 1.10 9.41
N SER A 125 -12.24 0.33 8.86
CA SER A 125 -10.90 0.16 9.40
C SER A 125 -10.04 1.39 9.11
N ARG A 126 -9.35 1.87 10.13
CA ARG A 126 -8.34 2.93 10.01
C ARG A 126 -6.92 2.38 9.94
N THR A 127 -6.76 1.07 10.10
CA THR A 127 -5.47 0.36 10.07
C THR A 127 -5.47 -0.79 9.07
N PRO A 128 -5.88 -0.57 7.79
CA PRO A 128 -5.93 -1.65 6.82
C PRO A 128 -4.53 -2.17 6.50
N LEU A 129 -4.45 -3.45 6.15
CA LEU A 129 -3.28 -4.04 5.51
C LEU A 129 -3.41 -3.85 4.00
N GLN A 130 -2.52 -3.06 3.41
CA GLN A 130 -2.44 -2.86 1.96
C GLN A 130 -1.40 -3.80 1.37
N ILE A 131 -1.75 -4.40 0.23
CA ILE A 131 -0.81 -5.14 -0.61
C ILE A 131 -0.97 -4.66 -2.04
N GLY A 132 0.13 -4.53 -2.79
CA GLY A 132 0.09 -4.04 -4.15
C GLY A 132 1.34 -4.36 -4.95
N ALA A 133 1.23 -4.16 -6.26
CA ALA A 133 2.29 -4.34 -7.23
C ALA A 133 2.21 -3.25 -8.31
N GLU A 134 3.35 -2.73 -8.71
CA GLU A 134 3.49 -1.62 -9.64
C GLU A 134 4.53 -1.95 -10.72
N ILE A 135 4.29 -1.49 -11.95
CA ILE A 135 5.28 -1.52 -13.04
C ILE A 135 5.63 -0.08 -13.41
N PHE A 136 6.92 0.23 -13.42
CA PHE A 136 7.45 1.53 -13.83
C PHE A 136 8.33 1.38 -15.08
N GLY A 137 8.42 2.45 -15.88
CA GLY A 137 9.29 2.52 -17.05
C GLY A 137 8.78 1.79 -18.29
N SER A 138 7.48 1.43 -18.34
CA SER A 138 6.83 0.87 -19.53
C SER A 138 5.48 1.55 -19.78
N ASP A 139 5.25 1.96 -21.03
CA ASP A 139 4.00 2.49 -21.53
C ASP A 139 3.24 1.49 -22.44
N SER A 140 3.66 0.22 -22.38
CA SER A 140 3.10 -0.82 -23.25
C SER A 140 1.80 -1.41 -22.69
N ILE A 141 0.85 -1.71 -23.55
CA ILE A 141 -0.40 -2.42 -23.21
C ILE A 141 -0.09 -3.78 -22.54
N SER A 142 1.05 -4.40 -22.87
CA SER A 142 1.46 -5.64 -22.22
C SER A 142 1.76 -5.49 -20.73
N ALA A 143 2.21 -4.30 -20.29
CA ALA A 143 2.38 -4.02 -18.86
C ALA A 143 1.03 -3.90 -18.14
N ASP A 144 0.04 -3.26 -18.76
CA ASP A 144 -1.32 -3.18 -18.19
C ASP A 144 -1.94 -4.58 -18.08
N VAL A 145 -1.81 -5.40 -19.14
CA VAL A 145 -2.30 -6.80 -19.14
C VAL A 145 -1.57 -7.62 -18.08
N GLU A 146 -0.27 -7.43 -17.88
CA GLU A 146 0.50 -8.13 -16.85
C GLU A 146 -0.04 -7.82 -15.45
N VAL A 147 -0.24 -6.54 -15.11
CA VAL A 147 -0.75 -6.11 -13.78
C VAL A 147 -2.15 -6.66 -13.54
N LEU A 148 -3.04 -6.57 -14.52
CA LEU A 148 -4.40 -7.13 -14.41
C LEU A 148 -4.37 -8.65 -14.24
N SER A 149 -3.52 -9.35 -15.00
CA SER A 149 -3.36 -10.80 -14.89
C SER A 149 -2.80 -11.21 -13.54
N LEU A 150 -1.82 -10.46 -13.01
CA LEU A 150 -1.27 -10.66 -11.68
C LEU A 150 -2.35 -10.49 -10.59
N MET A 151 -3.18 -9.45 -10.71
CA MET A 151 -4.30 -9.23 -9.78
C MET A 151 -5.24 -10.44 -9.75
N VAL A 152 -5.67 -10.93 -10.92
CA VAL A 152 -6.54 -12.11 -11.03
C VAL A 152 -5.87 -13.36 -10.46
N ALA A 153 -4.62 -13.61 -10.83
CA ALA A 153 -3.85 -14.75 -10.33
C ALA A 153 -3.70 -14.71 -8.80
N THR A 154 -3.52 -13.52 -8.23
CA THR A 154 -3.44 -13.31 -6.79
C THR A 154 -4.76 -13.64 -6.11
N LEU A 155 -5.88 -13.10 -6.62
CA LEU A 155 -7.22 -13.34 -6.06
C LEU A 155 -7.59 -14.82 -6.14
N HIS A 156 -7.32 -15.49 -7.25
CA HIS A 156 -7.52 -16.94 -7.38
C HIS A 156 -6.61 -17.72 -6.43
N GLY A 157 -5.35 -17.30 -6.29
CA GLY A 157 -4.39 -17.95 -5.40
C GLY A 157 -4.80 -17.93 -3.92
N VAL A 158 -5.61 -16.95 -3.51
CA VAL A 158 -6.17 -16.85 -2.15
C VAL A 158 -7.58 -17.41 -2.03
N GLY A 159 -8.09 -18.10 -3.07
CA GLY A 159 -9.35 -18.82 -3.04
C GLY A 159 -10.58 -18.02 -3.49
N LEU A 160 -10.39 -16.83 -4.06
CA LEU A 160 -11.48 -16.03 -4.65
C LEU A 160 -11.64 -16.41 -6.12
N ALA A 161 -12.49 -17.38 -6.42
CA ALA A 161 -12.68 -17.91 -7.78
C ALA A 161 -13.59 -17.02 -8.66
N ASP A 162 -14.63 -16.43 -8.07
CA ASP A 162 -15.63 -15.62 -8.77
C ASP A 162 -15.30 -14.13 -8.58
N VAL A 163 -14.45 -13.58 -9.44
CA VAL A 163 -14.08 -12.16 -9.43
C VAL A 163 -14.62 -11.47 -10.67
N CYS A 164 -15.19 -10.27 -10.50
CA CYS A 164 -15.56 -9.38 -11.58
C CYS A 164 -14.52 -8.26 -11.67
N ILE A 165 -13.99 -8.02 -12.86
CA ILE A 165 -13.05 -6.93 -13.12
C ILE A 165 -13.81 -5.82 -13.85
N ASP A 166 -13.81 -4.63 -13.27
CA ASP A 166 -14.27 -3.42 -13.93
C ASP A 166 -13.04 -2.60 -14.38
N VAL A 167 -12.98 -2.25 -15.65
CA VAL A 167 -11.86 -1.52 -16.25
C VAL A 167 -12.37 -0.18 -16.76
N GLY A 168 -11.82 0.90 -16.20
CA GLY A 168 -12.08 2.26 -16.65
C GLY A 168 -10.86 2.89 -17.32
N HIS A 169 -11.08 3.78 -18.27
CA HIS A 169 -10.05 4.59 -18.90
C HIS A 169 -10.46 6.05 -18.94
N VAL A 170 -9.57 6.96 -18.52
CA VAL A 170 -9.85 8.41 -18.42
C VAL A 170 -10.01 9.12 -19.79
N GLY A 171 -9.73 8.45 -20.88
CA GLY A 171 -9.84 8.96 -22.26
C GLY A 171 -11.08 8.46 -23.01
N ILE A 172 -12.01 7.77 -22.34
CA ILE A 172 -13.27 7.27 -22.93
C ILE A 172 -14.44 7.98 -22.27
#